data_914b2ed8e854fc614e17be7dc87b9366
#
_entry.id   914b2ed8e854fc614e17be7dc87b9366
#
_cell.length_a   1.000
_cell.length_b   1.000
_cell.length_c   1.000
_cell.angle_alpha   90.00
_cell.angle_beta   90.00
_cell.angle_gamma   90.00
#
_symmetry.space_group_name_H-M   'P 1'
#
loop_
_entity.id
_entity.type
_entity.pdbx_description
1 polymer ?
#
loop_
_entity_poly.entity_id
_entity_poly.type
_entity_poly.pdbx_seq_one_letter_code
_entity_poly.pdbx_strand_id
1 'polypeptide(L)'
;MPTIELWDIPFKGYVGLAAGFDKRGVLLDDADCLGFSFIEVGTVPPRPQPGNPQPRLFRLTEDRALINRMGFNSPGVASVEKRLAKMRTHRIPILGNIGKNTATDNLNAKEDYLEVFSRLYPIVDLFVINVSCPNVKSLCDLQSADSLTALLEPIMQFRMQQGFYRPILLKLGPDAPADTIGDVVRTAQKLGIDAFVASNTTNSREHVKTSKAKLEEIGRGGLSGAPLFEQALALVKNIRANAAPYTPIIGVGGISNGKEALAMLQAGASLVEIFTGFIYEGPKTARRINKYLLEHRDEIPNWLV
;
A
#
# COMPACT_ATOMS: atom_id res chain seq x y z
N MET A 1 5.95 7.10 21.90
CA MET A 1 6.22 7.06 20.46
C MET A 1 6.25 8.48 19.95
N PRO A 2 7.17 8.86 19.02
CA PRO A 2 7.07 10.15 18.38
C PRO A 2 5.78 10.22 17.59
N THR A 3 5.13 11.36 17.57
CA THR A 3 4.02 11.64 16.67
C THR A 3 4.58 12.26 15.41
N ILE A 4 4.30 11.65 14.27
CA ILE A 4 4.62 12.17 12.95
C ILE A 4 3.35 12.80 12.42
N GLU A 5 3.40 14.06 12.02
CA GLU A 5 2.24 14.78 11.49
C GLU A 5 2.36 14.94 9.98
N LEU A 6 1.38 14.43 9.25
CA LEU A 6 1.24 14.57 7.81
C LEU A 6 -0.18 15.07 7.51
N TRP A 7 -0.33 16.18 6.80
CA TRP A 7 -1.63 16.76 6.43
C TRP A 7 -2.58 16.97 7.63
N ASP A 8 -2.04 17.45 8.76
CA ASP A 8 -2.77 17.62 10.04
C ASP A 8 -3.31 16.29 10.61
N ILE A 9 -2.81 15.15 10.13
CA ILE A 9 -3.17 13.81 10.62
C ILE A 9 -2.01 13.27 11.49
N PRO A 10 -2.24 12.98 12.78
CA PRO A 10 -1.21 12.48 13.67
C PRO A 10 -1.02 10.96 13.56
N PHE A 11 0.18 10.51 13.23
CA PHE A 11 0.61 9.12 13.24
C PHE A 11 1.45 8.85 14.50
N LYS A 12 0.97 7.97 15.39
CA LYS A 12 1.64 7.64 16.66
C LYS A 12 2.74 6.60 16.47
N GLY A 13 3.75 6.91 15.68
CA GLY A 13 4.87 6.05 15.29
C GLY A 13 4.96 5.85 13.78
N TYR A 14 5.89 5.00 13.34
CA TYR A 14 6.25 4.86 11.94
C TYR A 14 5.57 3.70 11.20
N VAL A 15 5.03 2.70 11.95
CA VAL A 15 4.68 1.39 11.36
C VAL A 15 3.19 1.23 11.17
N GLY A 16 2.77 1.01 9.93
CA GLY A 16 1.41 0.68 9.54
C GLY A 16 1.21 -0.78 9.14
N LEU A 17 -0.05 -1.20 9.09
CA LEU A 17 -0.47 -2.49 8.56
C LEU A 17 -0.84 -2.33 7.09
N ALA A 18 -0.12 -3.04 6.21
CA ALA A 18 -0.25 -2.91 4.76
C ALA A 18 -1.57 -3.48 4.22
N ALA A 19 -2.02 -2.94 3.08
CA ALA A 19 -3.18 -3.43 2.32
C ALA A 19 -3.16 -4.94 2.07
N GLY A 20 -4.33 -5.52 2.03
CA GLY A 20 -4.52 -6.96 1.79
C GLY A 20 -4.59 -7.79 3.06
N PHE A 21 -4.12 -7.29 4.19
CA PHE A 21 -4.24 -7.97 5.48
C PHE A 21 -5.67 -7.82 6.03
N ASP A 22 -6.14 -6.60 6.14
CA ASP A 22 -7.53 -6.30 6.50
C ASP A 22 -8.31 -5.75 5.30
N LYS A 23 -8.92 -6.65 4.55
CA LYS A 23 -9.75 -6.30 3.37
C LYS A 23 -11.15 -5.82 3.73
N ARG A 24 -11.51 -5.85 5.01
CA ARG A 24 -12.89 -5.70 5.46
C ARG A 24 -13.06 -4.66 6.55
N GLY A 25 -11.97 -4.09 7.07
CA GLY A 25 -12.00 -3.17 8.21
C GLY A 25 -12.44 -3.86 9.51
N VAL A 26 -11.90 -5.05 9.80
CA VAL A 26 -12.25 -5.83 11.02
C VAL A 26 -11.21 -5.71 12.12
N LEU A 27 -9.98 -5.25 11.78
CA LEU A 27 -8.86 -5.17 12.73
C LEU A 27 -8.64 -3.77 13.29
N LEU A 28 -9.47 -2.79 12.95
CA LEU A 28 -9.25 -1.39 13.31
C LEU A 28 -9.13 -1.16 14.82
N ASP A 29 -10.00 -1.79 15.60
CA ASP A 29 -9.98 -1.66 17.07
C ASP A 29 -8.74 -2.33 17.70
N ASP A 30 -8.20 -3.36 17.04
CA ASP A 30 -7.07 -4.15 17.54
C ASP A 30 -5.72 -3.65 17.02
N ALA A 31 -5.68 -2.93 15.91
CA ALA A 31 -4.45 -2.51 15.26
C ALA A 31 -3.57 -1.63 16.17
N ASP A 32 -4.16 -0.66 16.85
CA ASP A 32 -3.48 0.16 17.88
C ASP A 32 -2.90 -0.71 19.01
N CYS A 33 -3.69 -1.69 19.49
CA CYS A 33 -3.25 -2.64 20.50
C CYS A 33 -2.10 -3.53 20.03
N LEU A 34 -1.96 -3.77 18.73
CA LEU A 34 -0.82 -4.49 18.12
C LEU A 34 0.41 -3.60 17.91
N GLY A 35 0.26 -2.27 18.10
CA GLY A 35 1.32 -1.28 17.96
C GLY A 35 1.45 -0.69 16.57
N PHE A 36 0.42 -0.84 15.73
CA PHE A 36 0.35 -0.12 14.45
C PHE A 36 -0.04 1.34 14.67
N SER A 37 0.55 2.21 13.89
CA SER A 37 0.31 3.66 13.90
C SER A 37 -0.77 4.08 12.91
N PHE A 38 -1.09 3.22 11.94
CA PHE A 38 -2.14 3.36 10.93
C PHE A 38 -2.43 2.01 10.28
N ILE A 39 -3.51 1.93 9.51
CA ILE A 39 -3.91 0.71 8.80
C ILE A 39 -4.39 1.04 7.38
N GLU A 40 -3.92 0.26 6.40
CA GLU A 40 -4.39 0.32 5.01
C GLU A 40 -5.46 -0.76 4.79
N VAL A 41 -6.73 -0.34 4.75
CA VAL A 41 -7.89 -1.23 4.56
C VAL A 41 -8.14 -1.44 3.07
N GLY A 42 -8.19 -2.66 2.62
CA GLY A 42 -8.47 -2.98 1.21
C GLY A 42 -7.54 -4.02 0.60
N THR A 43 -7.48 -4.10 -0.72
CA THR A 43 -8.10 -3.25 -1.73
C THR A 43 -9.62 -3.45 -1.76
N VAL A 44 -10.34 -2.35 -1.80
CA VAL A 44 -11.81 -2.32 -1.84
C VAL A 44 -12.26 -2.03 -3.29
N PRO A 45 -12.92 -2.97 -3.97
CA PRO A 45 -13.61 -2.72 -5.24
C PRO A 45 -15.07 -2.27 -4.99
N PRO A 46 -15.75 -1.72 -6.00
CA PRO A 46 -17.17 -1.33 -5.86
C PRO A 46 -18.07 -2.52 -5.47
N ARG A 47 -18.00 -3.59 -6.23
CA ARG A 47 -18.88 -4.77 -6.10
C ARG A 47 -18.18 -5.91 -5.35
N PRO A 48 -18.93 -6.74 -4.63
CA PRO A 48 -18.42 -7.99 -4.05
C PRO A 48 -17.80 -8.87 -5.14
N GLN A 49 -16.66 -9.50 -4.83
CA GLN A 49 -16.06 -10.49 -5.71
C GLN A 49 -15.28 -11.55 -4.92
N PRO A 50 -15.31 -12.82 -5.36
CA PRO A 50 -14.69 -13.93 -4.65
C PRO A 50 -13.16 -13.92 -4.73
N GLY A 51 -12.59 -13.21 -5.71
CA GLY A 51 -11.19 -13.30 -6.08
C GLY A 51 -10.87 -14.54 -6.92
N ASN A 52 -9.58 -14.84 -7.10
CA ASN A 52 -9.12 -15.97 -7.88
C ASN A 52 -9.43 -17.33 -7.19
N PRO A 53 -9.49 -18.44 -7.94
CA PRO A 53 -9.64 -19.78 -7.38
C PRO A 53 -8.55 -20.14 -6.36
N GLN A 54 -8.88 -21.02 -5.42
CA GLN A 54 -7.91 -21.58 -4.46
C GLN A 54 -7.22 -22.81 -5.07
N PRO A 55 -5.97 -23.13 -4.64
CA PRO A 55 -5.13 -22.37 -3.71
C PRO A 55 -4.58 -21.07 -4.34
N ARG A 56 -4.53 -19.99 -3.56
CA ARG A 56 -4.14 -18.66 -4.02
C ARG A 56 -3.17 -17.91 -3.11
N LEU A 57 -2.68 -18.60 -2.07
CA LEU A 57 -1.68 -18.10 -1.13
C LEU A 57 -0.73 -19.24 -0.78
N PHE A 58 0.56 -19.03 -0.98
CA PHE A 58 1.60 -20.02 -0.80
C PHE A 58 2.71 -19.45 0.08
N ARG A 59 3.16 -20.25 1.05
CA ARG A 59 4.25 -19.87 1.95
C ARG A 59 5.57 -20.47 1.45
N LEU A 60 6.59 -19.63 1.36
CA LEU A 60 7.97 -20.00 1.07
C LEU A 60 8.79 -19.83 2.35
N THR A 61 8.83 -20.86 3.18
CA THR A 61 9.37 -20.75 4.55
C THR A 61 10.86 -20.42 4.57
N GLU A 62 11.64 -21.06 3.69
CA GLU A 62 13.09 -20.84 3.59
C GLU A 62 13.44 -19.40 3.16
N ASP A 63 12.55 -18.78 2.40
CA ASP A 63 12.70 -17.42 1.89
C ASP A 63 12.03 -16.37 2.79
N ARG A 64 11.31 -16.79 3.84
CA ARG A 64 10.48 -15.90 4.66
C ARG A 64 9.55 -15.05 3.78
N ALA A 65 8.92 -15.71 2.81
CA ALA A 65 8.17 -15.07 1.74
C ALA A 65 6.79 -15.71 1.54
N LEU A 66 5.94 -14.99 0.80
CA LEU A 66 4.63 -15.47 0.35
C LEU A 66 4.51 -15.22 -1.14
N ILE A 67 3.89 -16.16 -1.87
CA ILE A 67 3.35 -15.91 -3.20
C ILE A 67 1.83 -15.85 -3.08
N ASN A 68 1.22 -14.80 -3.61
CA ASN A 68 -0.23 -14.67 -3.61
C ASN A 68 -0.79 -14.33 -5.00
N ARG A 69 -2.00 -14.81 -5.27
CA ARG A 69 -2.83 -14.44 -6.40
C ARG A 69 -4.29 -14.26 -5.96
N MET A 70 -4.49 -13.35 -5.00
CA MET A 70 -5.77 -13.20 -4.31
C MET A 70 -6.90 -12.71 -5.23
N GLY A 71 -6.60 -11.85 -6.23
CA GLY A 71 -7.60 -11.33 -7.19
C GLY A 71 -8.62 -10.41 -6.54
N PHE A 72 -8.20 -9.58 -5.58
CA PHE A 72 -9.04 -8.59 -4.89
C PHE A 72 -10.34 -9.16 -4.31
N ASN A 73 -10.26 -10.36 -3.68
CA ASN A 73 -11.41 -10.89 -2.95
C ASN A 73 -11.88 -9.89 -1.89
N SER A 74 -13.13 -9.48 -1.99
CA SER A 74 -13.70 -8.41 -1.15
C SER A 74 -15.23 -8.52 -1.07
N PRO A 75 -15.84 -8.08 0.03
CA PRO A 75 -17.29 -7.96 0.12
C PRO A 75 -17.86 -6.73 -0.59
N GLY A 76 -17.00 -5.93 -1.27
CA GLY A 76 -17.37 -4.70 -1.95
C GLY A 76 -17.52 -3.50 -1.02
N VAL A 77 -17.54 -2.30 -1.62
CA VAL A 77 -17.53 -1.03 -0.90
C VAL A 77 -18.70 -0.89 0.07
N ALA A 78 -19.90 -1.30 -0.28
CA ALA A 78 -21.10 -1.17 0.58
C ALA A 78 -20.92 -1.88 1.94
N SER A 79 -20.28 -3.03 1.95
CA SER A 79 -20.03 -3.78 3.19
C SER A 79 -18.92 -3.13 4.03
N VAL A 80 -17.86 -2.65 3.39
CA VAL A 80 -16.74 -1.97 4.05
C VAL A 80 -17.21 -0.64 4.63
N GLU A 81 -17.89 0.19 3.85
CA GLU A 81 -18.50 1.44 4.27
C GLU A 81 -19.38 1.28 5.51
N LYS A 82 -20.33 0.34 5.46
CA LYS A 82 -21.22 0.05 6.60
C LYS A 82 -20.46 -0.34 7.86
N ARG A 83 -19.32 -1.01 7.73
CA ARG A 83 -18.48 -1.43 8.86
C ARG A 83 -17.72 -0.24 9.41
N LEU A 84 -16.99 0.48 8.55
CA LEU A 84 -16.18 1.63 8.96
C LEU A 84 -17.04 2.75 9.56
N ALA A 85 -18.23 3.01 9.00
CA ALA A 85 -19.17 4.02 9.51
C ALA A 85 -19.71 3.73 10.92
N LYS A 86 -19.66 2.48 11.39
CA LYS A 86 -20.03 2.12 12.76
C LYS A 86 -18.94 2.47 13.78
N MET A 87 -17.73 2.68 13.32
CA MET A 87 -16.57 2.99 14.14
C MET A 87 -16.50 4.52 14.31
N ARG A 88 -17.18 5.05 15.33
CA ARG A 88 -17.29 6.50 15.57
C ARG A 88 -15.99 7.18 15.98
N THR A 89 -15.06 6.41 16.53
CA THR A 89 -13.75 6.92 16.97
C THR A 89 -12.70 5.83 16.74
N HIS A 90 -11.91 5.97 15.69
CA HIS A 90 -10.71 5.15 15.52
C HIS A 90 -9.51 5.86 16.16
N ARG A 91 -8.62 5.08 16.74
CA ARG A 91 -7.46 5.58 17.49
C ARG A 91 -6.25 5.86 16.60
N ILE A 92 -6.25 5.32 15.40
CA ILE A 92 -5.19 5.42 14.41
C ILE A 92 -5.77 5.75 13.02
N PRO A 93 -5.05 6.47 12.15
CA PRO A 93 -5.48 6.79 10.80
C PRO A 93 -5.83 5.55 9.96
N ILE A 94 -6.89 5.69 9.15
CA ILE A 94 -7.36 4.68 8.21
C ILE A 94 -7.05 5.14 6.80
N LEU A 95 -6.27 4.34 6.07
CA LEU A 95 -6.03 4.51 4.65
C LEU A 95 -6.99 3.59 3.88
N GLY A 96 -7.82 4.16 3.02
CA GLY A 96 -8.70 3.42 2.13
C GLY A 96 -7.96 3.03 0.84
N ASN A 97 -7.52 1.76 0.74
CA ASN A 97 -6.93 1.26 -0.50
C ASN A 97 -8.04 0.86 -1.46
N ILE A 98 -8.10 1.52 -2.61
CA ILE A 98 -9.18 1.37 -3.59
C ILE A 98 -8.69 0.84 -4.92
N GLY A 99 -9.55 0.10 -5.62
CA GLY A 99 -9.25 -0.48 -6.93
C GLY A 99 -10.52 -0.92 -7.66
N LYS A 100 -10.37 -1.18 -8.97
CA LYS A 100 -11.47 -1.66 -9.79
C LYS A 100 -11.82 -3.13 -9.51
N ASN A 101 -13.03 -3.54 -9.86
CA ASN A 101 -13.38 -4.95 -9.96
C ASN A 101 -12.53 -5.65 -11.04
N THR A 102 -12.27 -6.93 -10.84
CA THR A 102 -11.49 -7.74 -11.82
C THR A 102 -12.17 -7.83 -13.17
N ALA A 103 -13.50 -7.84 -13.20
CA ALA A 103 -14.31 -7.90 -14.41
C ALA A 103 -14.43 -6.56 -15.15
N THR A 104 -14.09 -5.45 -14.52
CA THR A 104 -14.14 -4.12 -15.14
C THR A 104 -12.92 -3.91 -16.02
N ASP A 105 -13.12 -3.52 -17.28
CA ASP A 105 -12.03 -3.17 -18.20
C ASP A 105 -11.33 -1.87 -17.77
N ASN A 106 -10.07 -1.67 -18.19
CA ASN A 106 -9.31 -0.48 -17.84
C ASN A 106 -9.93 0.83 -18.36
N LEU A 107 -10.63 0.78 -19.49
CA LEU A 107 -11.34 1.96 -20.03
C LEU A 107 -12.44 2.48 -19.10
N ASN A 108 -13.06 1.58 -18.34
CA ASN A 108 -14.13 1.87 -17.38
C ASN A 108 -13.63 1.88 -15.92
N ALA A 109 -12.31 1.78 -15.72
CA ALA A 109 -11.73 1.72 -14.38
C ALA A 109 -12.06 2.94 -13.53
N LYS A 110 -12.06 4.14 -14.14
CA LYS A 110 -12.33 5.42 -13.48
C LYS A 110 -13.66 5.45 -12.74
N GLU A 111 -14.68 4.78 -13.25
CA GLU A 111 -16.02 4.72 -12.64
C GLU A 111 -15.97 3.87 -11.35
N ASP A 112 -15.29 2.74 -11.39
CA ASP A 112 -15.10 1.86 -10.23
C ASP A 112 -14.31 2.58 -9.12
N TYR A 113 -13.22 3.29 -9.47
CA TYR A 113 -12.43 4.03 -8.49
C TYR A 113 -13.21 5.21 -7.91
N LEU A 114 -13.93 5.98 -8.75
CA LEU A 114 -14.72 7.12 -8.30
C LEU A 114 -15.88 6.68 -7.38
N GLU A 115 -16.56 5.57 -7.70
CA GLU A 115 -17.62 5.01 -6.84
C GLU A 115 -17.08 4.70 -5.45
N VAL A 116 -15.95 3.97 -5.36
CA VAL A 116 -15.38 3.62 -4.05
C VAL A 116 -14.85 4.86 -3.32
N PHE A 117 -14.20 5.76 -4.05
CA PHE A 117 -13.64 6.99 -3.51
C PHE A 117 -14.73 7.87 -2.88
N SER A 118 -15.81 8.13 -3.61
CA SER A 118 -16.91 8.98 -3.15
C SER A 118 -17.61 8.41 -1.93
N ARG A 119 -17.84 7.09 -1.89
CA ARG A 119 -18.51 6.44 -0.76
C ARG A 119 -17.67 6.41 0.51
N LEU A 120 -16.35 6.20 0.38
CA LEU A 120 -15.46 6.15 1.52
C LEU A 120 -14.93 7.53 1.95
N TYR A 121 -15.13 8.58 1.13
CA TYR A 121 -14.59 9.92 1.39
C TYR A 121 -14.93 10.48 2.77
N PRO A 122 -16.18 10.37 3.29
CA PRO A 122 -16.52 10.87 4.62
C PRO A 122 -15.98 10.01 5.78
N ILE A 123 -15.35 8.86 5.49
CA ILE A 123 -15.12 7.82 6.51
C ILE A 123 -13.62 7.59 6.75
N VAL A 124 -12.80 7.52 5.68
CA VAL A 124 -11.36 7.26 5.80
C VAL A 124 -10.57 8.57 5.90
N ASP A 125 -9.36 8.51 6.42
CA ASP A 125 -8.51 9.69 6.60
C ASP A 125 -7.69 9.99 5.35
N LEU A 126 -7.24 8.96 4.63
CA LEU A 126 -6.45 9.06 3.40
C LEU A 126 -6.90 7.99 2.40
N PHE A 127 -6.57 8.21 1.11
CA PHE A 127 -6.81 7.22 0.06
C PHE A 127 -5.52 6.69 -0.54
N VAL A 128 -5.51 5.41 -0.89
CA VAL A 128 -4.44 4.78 -1.68
C VAL A 128 -5.04 4.25 -2.98
N ILE A 129 -4.64 4.85 -4.10
CA ILE A 129 -5.03 4.41 -5.45
C ILE A 129 -4.11 3.26 -5.86
N ASN A 130 -4.68 2.05 -5.96
CA ASN A 130 -3.92 0.84 -6.27
C ASN A 130 -3.98 0.53 -7.77
N VAL A 131 -2.96 0.94 -8.52
CA VAL A 131 -2.80 0.69 -9.97
C VAL A 131 -1.71 -0.33 -10.29
N SER A 132 -1.19 -1.04 -9.29
CA SER A 132 0.06 -1.80 -9.42
C SER A 132 -0.04 -3.30 -9.05
N CYS A 133 -1.25 -3.84 -8.86
CA CYS A 133 -1.41 -5.24 -8.44
C CYS A 133 -1.16 -6.20 -9.61
N PRO A 134 -0.12 -7.06 -9.57
CA PRO A 134 0.19 -7.98 -10.65
C PRO A 134 -0.84 -9.13 -10.81
N ASN A 135 -1.71 -9.29 -9.82
CA ASN A 135 -2.71 -10.36 -9.78
C ASN A 135 -4.05 -9.98 -10.43
N VAL A 136 -4.17 -8.77 -10.96
CA VAL A 136 -5.32 -8.29 -11.73
C VAL A 136 -4.86 -7.97 -13.14
N LYS A 137 -5.51 -8.60 -14.14
CA LYS A 137 -5.14 -8.46 -15.55
C LYS A 137 -5.06 -6.99 -15.95
N SER A 138 -3.97 -6.63 -16.60
CA SER A 138 -3.72 -5.28 -17.18
C SER A 138 -3.80 -4.10 -16.18
N LEU A 139 -3.85 -4.35 -14.87
CA LEU A 139 -3.93 -3.25 -13.90
C LEU A 139 -2.68 -2.35 -13.94
N CYS A 140 -1.50 -2.94 -14.20
CA CYS A 140 -0.26 -2.18 -14.32
C CYS A 140 -0.26 -1.23 -15.53
N ASP A 141 -1.09 -1.47 -16.55
CA ASP A 141 -1.21 -0.61 -17.72
C ASP A 141 -1.83 0.77 -17.36
N LEU A 142 -2.52 0.85 -16.20
CA LEU A 142 -3.03 2.11 -15.66
C LEU A 142 -1.92 3.08 -15.18
N GLN A 143 -0.66 2.64 -15.15
CA GLN A 143 0.48 3.49 -14.79
C GLN A 143 1.02 4.31 -15.98
N SER A 144 0.52 4.11 -17.21
CA SER A 144 0.87 5.03 -18.31
C SER A 144 0.31 6.43 -18.05
N ALA A 145 0.98 7.48 -18.56
CA ALA A 145 0.61 8.86 -18.31
C ALA A 145 -0.86 9.17 -18.69
N ASP A 146 -1.29 8.70 -19.86
CA ASP A 146 -2.65 8.94 -20.36
C ASP A 146 -3.70 8.17 -19.52
N SER A 147 -3.42 6.90 -19.22
CA SER A 147 -4.31 6.09 -18.38
C SER A 147 -4.43 6.62 -16.96
N LEU A 148 -3.30 7.07 -16.40
CA LEU A 148 -3.26 7.67 -15.07
C LEU A 148 -4.03 8.99 -15.03
N THR A 149 -3.89 9.84 -16.06
CA THR A 149 -4.65 11.08 -16.18
C THR A 149 -6.15 10.81 -16.25
N ALA A 150 -6.58 9.93 -17.14
CA ALA A 150 -7.99 9.57 -17.28
C ALA A 150 -8.60 8.98 -16.01
N LEU A 151 -7.79 8.27 -15.19
CA LEU A 151 -8.20 7.70 -13.92
C LEU A 151 -8.31 8.75 -12.81
N LEU A 152 -7.31 9.64 -12.69
CA LEU A 152 -7.18 10.54 -11.55
C LEU A 152 -8.02 11.81 -11.70
N GLU A 153 -8.20 12.34 -12.91
CA GLU A 153 -8.97 13.57 -13.12
C GLU A 153 -10.35 13.59 -12.45
N PRO A 154 -11.23 12.58 -12.61
CA PRO A 154 -12.54 12.59 -11.97
C PRO A 154 -12.44 12.48 -10.44
N ILE A 155 -11.42 11.79 -9.91
CA ILE A 155 -11.17 11.70 -8.47
C ILE A 155 -10.75 13.07 -7.91
N MET A 156 -9.85 13.77 -8.59
CA MET A 156 -9.40 15.10 -8.20
C MET A 156 -10.52 16.13 -8.30
N GLN A 157 -11.34 16.07 -9.35
CA GLN A 157 -12.53 16.92 -9.50
C GLN A 157 -13.52 16.69 -8.35
N PHE A 158 -13.78 15.43 -7.99
CA PHE A 158 -14.62 15.12 -6.85
C PHE A 158 -14.04 15.68 -5.55
N ARG A 159 -12.72 15.47 -5.28
CA ARG A 159 -12.05 16.01 -4.09
C ARG A 159 -12.19 17.53 -3.96
N MET A 160 -12.02 18.28 -5.05
CA MET A 160 -12.14 19.74 -5.05
C MET A 160 -13.54 20.25 -4.69
N GLN A 161 -14.57 19.43 -4.87
CA GLN A 161 -15.96 19.77 -4.52
C GLN A 161 -16.31 19.48 -3.07
N GLN A 162 -15.40 18.86 -2.30
CA GLN A 162 -15.66 18.50 -0.92
C GLN A 162 -15.30 19.63 0.06
N GLY A 163 -15.98 19.70 1.18
CA GLY A 163 -15.74 20.71 2.23
C GLY A 163 -14.53 20.42 3.13
N PHE A 164 -13.85 19.27 2.95
CA PHE A 164 -12.67 18.89 3.71
C PHE A 164 -11.70 18.08 2.85
N TYR A 165 -10.43 18.19 3.19
CA TYR A 165 -9.35 17.59 2.41
C TYR A 165 -9.10 16.14 2.83
N ARG A 166 -8.87 15.25 1.84
CA ARG A 166 -8.37 13.90 2.05
C ARG A 166 -7.16 13.69 1.16
N PRO A 167 -5.99 13.38 1.72
CA PRO A 167 -4.79 13.07 0.93
C PRO A 167 -5.00 11.83 0.07
N ILE A 168 -4.44 11.86 -1.15
CA ILE A 168 -4.50 10.77 -2.12
C ILE A 168 -3.10 10.30 -2.43
N LEU A 169 -2.83 9.03 -2.15
CA LEU A 169 -1.56 8.37 -2.38
C LEU A 169 -1.66 7.44 -3.59
N LEU A 170 -0.58 7.34 -4.36
CA LEU A 170 -0.49 6.38 -5.47
C LEU A 170 0.41 5.20 -5.08
N LYS A 171 -0.10 3.97 -5.17
CA LYS A 171 0.67 2.75 -4.85
C LYS A 171 1.30 2.17 -6.11
N LEU A 172 2.63 2.13 -6.12
CA LEU A 172 3.45 1.69 -7.24
C LEU A 172 3.99 0.27 -7.04
N GLY A 173 4.18 -0.44 -8.15
CA GLY A 173 4.82 -1.75 -8.17
C GLY A 173 6.33 -1.64 -8.42
N PRO A 174 7.12 -2.64 -8.00
CA PRO A 174 8.58 -2.61 -8.13
C PRO A 174 9.09 -3.12 -9.48
N ASP A 175 8.21 -3.64 -10.34
CA ASP A 175 8.61 -4.36 -11.55
C ASP A 175 8.79 -3.44 -12.79
N ALA A 176 8.39 -2.17 -12.70
CA ALA A 176 8.55 -1.22 -13.79
C ALA A 176 10.00 -0.69 -13.87
N PRO A 177 10.50 -0.36 -15.08
CA PRO A 177 11.80 0.29 -15.26
C PRO A 177 11.91 1.60 -14.47
N ALA A 178 13.11 1.93 -14.01
CA ALA A 178 13.36 3.10 -13.17
C ALA A 178 12.91 4.42 -13.81
N ASP A 179 13.16 4.59 -15.12
CA ASP A 179 12.75 5.79 -15.86
C ASP A 179 11.23 5.91 -15.96
N THR A 180 10.55 4.79 -16.19
CA THR A 180 9.08 4.74 -16.20
C THR A 180 8.50 5.18 -14.86
N ILE A 181 9.08 4.73 -13.75
CA ILE A 181 8.66 5.16 -12.40
C ILE A 181 8.83 6.67 -12.22
N GLY A 182 9.95 7.24 -12.68
CA GLY A 182 10.17 8.68 -12.60
C GLY A 182 9.11 9.48 -13.37
N ASP A 183 8.73 9.04 -14.57
CA ASP A 183 7.67 9.67 -15.35
C ASP A 183 6.30 9.58 -14.68
N VAL A 184 5.97 8.41 -14.13
CA VAL A 184 4.74 8.18 -13.36
C VAL A 184 4.67 9.09 -12.14
N VAL A 185 5.76 9.23 -11.38
CA VAL A 185 5.84 10.09 -10.20
C VAL A 185 5.59 11.54 -10.58
N ARG A 186 6.29 12.07 -11.59
CA ARG A 186 6.13 13.45 -12.06
C ARG A 186 4.71 13.72 -12.59
N THR A 187 4.16 12.78 -13.36
CA THR A 187 2.79 12.89 -13.88
C THR A 187 1.76 12.88 -12.76
N ALA A 188 1.87 11.94 -11.83
CA ALA A 188 0.96 11.82 -10.69
C ALA A 188 0.94 13.09 -9.82
N GLN A 189 2.10 13.68 -9.55
CA GLN A 189 2.17 14.95 -8.80
C GLN A 189 1.56 16.13 -9.56
N LYS A 190 1.76 16.24 -10.86
CA LYS A 190 1.08 17.25 -11.69
C LYS A 190 -0.44 17.13 -11.64
N LEU A 191 -0.95 15.90 -11.48
CA LEU A 191 -2.38 15.61 -11.34
C LEU A 191 -2.90 15.79 -9.91
N GLY A 192 -2.04 16.09 -8.93
CA GLY A 192 -2.45 16.39 -7.56
C GLY A 192 -2.36 15.20 -6.59
N ILE A 193 -1.58 14.17 -6.90
CA ILE A 193 -1.23 13.12 -5.93
C ILE A 193 -0.33 13.71 -4.83
N ASP A 194 -0.67 13.41 -3.59
CA ASP A 194 -0.05 13.99 -2.40
C ASP A 194 1.17 13.19 -1.91
N ALA A 195 1.17 11.87 -2.14
CA ALA A 195 2.22 10.97 -1.66
C ALA A 195 2.25 9.65 -2.45
N PHE A 196 3.22 8.80 -2.12
CA PHE A 196 3.39 7.50 -2.77
C PHE A 196 3.47 6.35 -1.76
N VAL A 197 3.02 5.15 -2.17
CA VAL A 197 3.23 3.90 -1.45
C VAL A 197 4.12 2.99 -2.29
N ALA A 198 5.27 2.60 -1.76
CA ALA A 198 6.29 1.79 -2.40
C ALA A 198 6.72 0.63 -1.49
N SER A 199 6.33 -0.62 -1.82
CA SER A 199 5.89 -1.13 -3.10
C SER A 199 4.63 -2.02 -2.99
N ASN A 200 4.11 -2.46 -4.15
CA ASN A 200 3.30 -3.67 -4.26
C ASN A 200 4.21 -4.92 -4.29
N THR A 201 3.65 -6.10 -4.49
CA THR A 201 4.38 -7.36 -4.68
C THR A 201 5.05 -7.43 -6.05
N THR A 202 6.08 -8.28 -6.20
CA THR A 202 6.82 -8.47 -7.46
C THR A 202 6.48 -9.77 -8.17
N ASN A 203 6.57 -9.79 -9.49
CA ASN A 203 6.57 -11.00 -10.31
C ASN A 203 7.95 -11.67 -10.40
N SER A 204 9.02 -10.99 -10.01
CA SER A 204 10.37 -11.54 -10.00
C SER A 204 10.48 -12.73 -9.03
N ARG A 205 11.31 -13.69 -9.40
CA ARG A 205 11.70 -14.84 -8.57
C ARG A 205 13.20 -14.86 -8.31
N GLU A 206 13.86 -13.76 -8.62
CA GLU A 206 15.26 -13.55 -8.26
C GLU A 206 15.40 -13.55 -6.74
N HIS A 207 16.55 -13.99 -6.24
CA HIS A 207 16.86 -14.04 -4.80
C HIS A 207 15.97 -14.99 -3.96
N VAL A 208 15.22 -15.91 -4.63
CA VAL A 208 14.42 -16.94 -3.96
C VAL A 208 15.22 -18.24 -3.90
N LYS A 209 15.32 -18.83 -2.70
CA LYS A 209 16.01 -20.12 -2.44
C LYS A 209 15.15 -21.31 -2.79
N THR A 210 13.83 -21.17 -2.70
CA THR A 210 12.85 -22.20 -3.06
C THR A 210 13.16 -22.76 -4.46
N SER A 211 13.15 -24.08 -4.63
CA SER A 211 13.51 -24.76 -5.87
C SER A 211 12.64 -24.32 -7.04
N LYS A 212 13.22 -24.29 -8.25
CA LYS A 212 12.51 -23.95 -9.49
C LYS A 212 11.29 -24.84 -9.70
N ALA A 213 11.40 -26.15 -9.46
CA ALA A 213 10.27 -27.08 -9.57
C ALA A 213 9.10 -26.69 -8.67
N LYS A 214 9.37 -26.26 -7.42
CA LYS A 214 8.32 -25.79 -6.51
C LYS A 214 7.72 -24.46 -6.94
N LEU A 215 8.51 -23.55 -7.47
CA LEU A 215 8.03 -22.27 -8.00
C LEU A 215 7.15 -22.48 -9.24
N GLU A 216 7.50 -23.42 -10.12
CA GLU A 216 6.72 -23.81 -11.30
C GLU A 216 5.38 -24.45 -10.90
N GLU A 217 5.37 -25.34 -9.88
CA GLU A 217 4.15 -25.92 -9.31
C GLU A 217 3.21 -24.83 -8.77
N ILE A 218 3.76 -23.84 -8.05
CA ILE A 218 2.99 -22.70 -7.53
C ILE A 218 2.49 -21.83 -8.68
N GLY A 219 3.32 -21.56 -9.67
CA GLY A 219 3.02 -20.74 -10.83
C GLY A 219 2.95 -19.25 -10.54
N ARG A 220 2.11 -18.51 -11.27
CA ARG A 220 1.98 -17.05 -11.20
C ARG A 220 1.48 -16.56 -9.84
N GLY A 221 1.88 -15.32 -9.50
CA GLY A 221 1.45 -14.62 -8.29
C GLY A 221 2.48 -13.59 -7.85
N GLY A 222 2.04 -12.60 -7.09
CA GLY A 222 2.94 -11.60 -6.50
C GLY A 222 3.74 -12.17 -5.33
N LEU A 223 5.06 -12.02 -5.36
CA LEU A 223 5.98 -12.38 -4.29
C LEU A 223 6.12 -11.22 -3.30
N SER A 224 6.05 -11.55 -2.01
CA SER A 224 6.27 -10.61 -0.89
C SER A 224 7.18 -11.26 0.17
N GLY A 225 7.67 -10.47 1.11
CA GLY A 225 8.58 -10.91 2.16
C GLY A 225 10.03 -10.58 1.87
N ALA A 226 10.97 -11.22 2.55
CA ALA A 226 12.38 -10.84 2.54
C ALA A 226 12.99 -10.67 1.13
N PRO A 227 12.70 -11.51 0.12
CA PRO A 227 13.26 -11.33 -1.23
C PRO A 227 12.83 -10.02 -1.93
N LEU A 228 11.74 -9.39 -1.49
CA LEU A 228 11.27 -8.13 -2.08
C LEU A 228 12.01 -6.90 -1.55
N PHE A 229 12.74 -7.00 -0.43
CA PHE A 229 13.24 -5.84 0.30
C PHE A 229 14.11 -4.91 -0.55
N GLU A 230 15.09 -5.43 -1.24
CA GLU A 230 16.01 -4.62 -2.06
C GLU A 230 15.30 -3.91 -3.22
N GLN A 231 14.34 -4.55 -3.88
CA GLN A 231 13.55 -3.92 -4.93
C GLN A 231 12.65 -2.82 -4.36
N ALA A 232 12.03 -3.04 -3.21
CA ALA A 232 11.21 -2.04 -2.54
C ALA A 232 12.04 -0.82 -2.09
N LEU A 233 13.23 -1.08 -1.55
CA LEU A 233 14.19 -0.03 -1.15
C LEU A 233 14.65 0.80 -2.35
N ALA A 234 14.97 0.15 -3.47
CA ALA A 234 15.34 0.83 -4.72
C ALA A 234 14.19 1.69 -5.27
N LEU A 235 12.95 1.18 -5.18
CA LEU A 235 11.76 1.93 -5.60
C LEU A 235 11.55 3.19 -4.73
N VAL A 236 11.71 3.09 -3.40
CA VAL A 236 11.62 4.25 -2.50
C VAL A 236 12.67 5.30 -2.88
N LYS A 237 13.92 4.90 -3.11
CA LYS A 237 14.99 5.81 -3.56
C LYS A 237 14.66 6.49 -4.89
N ASN A 238 14.14 5.72 -5.85
CA ASN A 238 13.75 6.26 -7.16
C ASN A 238 12.61 7.27 -7.04
N ILE A 239 11.57 6.96 -6.28
CA ILE A 239 10.47 7.91 -6.03
C ILE A 239 11.01 9.17 -5.35
N ARG A 240 11.87 9.05 -4.32
CA ARG A 240 12.46 10.20 -3.63
C ARG A 240 13.27 11.09 -4.57
N ALA A 241 14.01 10.50 -5.50
CA ALA A 241 14.82 11.24 -6.48
C ALA A 241 13.97 11.98 -7.54
N ASN A 242 12.74 11.55 -7.80
CA ASN A 242 11.87 12.11 -8.84
C ASN A 242 10.67 12.90 -8.30
N ALA A 243 10.31 12.72 -7.02
CA ALA A 243 9.23 13.45 -6.38
C ALA A 243 9.69 14.84 -5.95
N ALA A 244 8.73 15.77 -5.79
CA ALA A 244 8.98 17.07 -5.22
C ALA A 244 9.56 16.94 -3.80
N PRO A 245 10.36 17.91 -3.32
CA PRO A 245 10.84 17.94 -1.95
C PRO A 245 9.68 17.75 -0.95
N TYR A 246 9.95 17.08 0.16
CA TYR A 246 8.99 16.86 1.25
C TYR A 246 7.75 16.02 0.91
N THR A 247 7.64 15.47 -0.32
CA THR A 247 6.56 14.53 -0.65
C THR A 247 6.65 13.29 0.25
N PRO A 248 5.62 12.96 1.03
CA PRO A 248 5.65 11.77 1.86
C PRO A 248 5.70 10.49 1.03
N ILE A 249 6.42 9.48 1.53
CA ILE A 249 6.49 8.14 0.93
C ILE A 249 6.26 7.12 2.04
N ILE A 250 5.37 6.16 1.80
CA ILE A 250 5.19 5.01 2.67
C ILE A 250 5.96 3.83 2.07
N GLY A 251 7.03 3.40 2.75
CA GLY A 251 7.84 2.27 2.32
C GLY A 251 7.22 0.93 2.74
N VAL A 252 7.02 0.00 1.81
CA VAL A 252 6.50 -1.34 2.10
C VAL A 252 7.14 -2.39 1.20
N GLY A 253 7.51 -3.53 1.79
CA GLY A 253 8.11 -4.67 1.10
C GLY A 253 9.33 -5.21 1.84
N GLY A 254 9.25 -6.46 2.29
CA GLY A 254 10.35 -7.18 2.93
C GLY A 254 10.67 -6.76 4.37
N ILE A 255 10.00 -5.78 4.94
CA ILE A 255 10.27 -5.28 6.29
C ILE A 255 9.77 -6.28 7.33
N SER A 256 10.66 -6.73 8.21
CA SER A 256 10.37 -7.67 9.31
C SER A 256 11.00 -7.26 10.65
N ASN A 257 11.91 -6.28 10.64
CA ASN A 257 12.61 -5.80 11.83
C ASN A 257 12.94 -4.31 11.74
N GLY A 258 13.49 -3.77 12.84
CA GLY A 258 13.79 -2.34 12.97
C GLY A 258 14.89 -1.84 12.03
N LYS A 259 15.88 -2.69 11.70
CA LYS A 259 16.97 -2.29 10.77
C LYS A 259 16.45 -2.08 9.35
N GLU A 260 15.61 -2.99 8.88
CA GLU A 260 14.97 -2.87 7.56
C GLU A 260 14.04 -1.64 7.51
N ALA A 261 13.27 -1.39 8.59
CA ALA A 261 12.44 -0.20 8.68
C ALA A 261 13.27 1.09 8.67
N LEU A 262 14.37 1.14 9.43
CA LEU A 262 15.31 2.28 9.44
C LEU A 262 15.91 2.52 8.05
N ALA A 263 16.35 1.45 7.36
CA ALA A 263 16.89 1.57 6.00
C ALA A 263 15.86 2.16 5.01
N MET A 264 14.57 1.80 5.12
CA MET A 264 13.51 2.42 4.32
C MET A 264 13.34 3.90 4.61
N LEU A 265 13.36 4.29 5.90
CA LEU A 265 13.29 5.70 6.30
C LEU A 265 14.51 6.47 5.80
N GLN A 266 15.71 5.90 5.90
CA GLN A 266 16.95 6.51 5.38
C GLN A 266 16.95 6.62 3.84
N ALA A 267 16.25 5.73 3.14
CA ALA A 267 16.09 5.77 1.69
C ALA A 267 15.12 6.85 1.21
N GLY A 268 14.34 7.46 2.10
CA GLY A 268 13.41 8.53 1.75
C GLY A 268 11.95 8.28 2.14
N ALA A 269 11.63 7.15 2.79
CA ALA A 269 10.30 6.93 3.32
C ALA A 269 10.04 7.81 4.55
N SER A 270 8.79 8.25 4.71
CA SER A 270 8.30 8.99 5.89
C SER A 270 7.65 8.05 6.91
N LEU A 271 7.03 6.99 6.42
CA LEU A 271 6.37 5.93 7.18
C LEU A 271 6.69 4.57 6.52
N VAL A 272 6.45 3.49 7.23
CA VAL A 272 6.61 2.12 6.69
C VAL A 272 5.37 1.26 6.96
N GLU A 273 5.14 0.27 6.10
CA GLU A 273 4.11 -0.75 6.29
C GLU A 273 4.71 -2.15 6.32
N ILE A 274 4.09 -3.04 7.09
CA ILE A 274 4.45 -4.44 7.15
C ILE A 274 3.25 -5.34 6.81
N PHE A 275 3.54 -6.46 6.14
CA PHE A 275 2.59 -7.55 5.84
C PHE A 275 3.23 -8.90 6.16
N THR A 276 4.11 -9.39 5.29
CA THR A 276 4.73 -10.71 5.41
C THR A 276 5.61 -10.81 6.65
N GLY A 277 6.31 -9.73 7.02
CA GLY A 277 7.06 -9.68 8.27
C GLY A 277 6.17 -9.90 9.49
N PHE A 278 4.98 -9.32 9.52
CA PHE A 278 4.01 -9.53 10.61
C PHE A 278 3.54 -11.00 10.69
N ILE A 279 3.34 -11.67 9.54
CA ILE A 279 2.94 -13.08 9.49
C ILE A 279 4.03 -14.00 10.04
N TYR A 280 5.31 -13.71 9.79
CA TYR A 280 6.43 -14.54 10.25
C TYR A 280 6.87 -14.21 11.67
N GLU A 281 6.88 -12.93 12.06
CA GLU A 281 7.39 -12.46 13.35
C GLU A 281 6.33 -12.37 14.45
N GLY A 282 5.04 -12.43 14.04
CA GLY A 282 3.90 -12.43 14.96
C GLY A 282 3.50 -11.03 15.50
N PRO A 283 2.58 -11.01 16.49
CA PRO A 283 1.83 -9.81 16.85
C PRO A 283 2.65 -8.68 17.52
N LYS A 284 3.86 -8.97 17.97
CA LYS A 284 4.75 -7.95 18.60
C LYS A 284 5.62 -7.21 17.60
N THR A 285 5.54 -7.52 16.30
CA THR A 285 6.46 -7.00 15.27
C THR A 285 6.41 -5.49 15.16
N ALA A 286 5.23 -4.89 15.01
CA ALA A 286 5.09 -3.44 14.91
C ALA A 286 5.67 -2.72 16.14
N ARG A 287 5.40 -3.22 17.35
CA ARG A 287 5.95 -2.65 18.59
C ARG A 287 7.47 -2.76 18.66
N ARG A 288 8.06 -3.90 18.25
CA ARG A 288 9.52 -4.10 18.22
C ARG A 288 10.18 -3.15 17.24
N ILE A 289 9.61 -3.00 16.05
CA ILE A 289 10.11 -2.07 15.03
C ILE A 289 10.04 -0.62 15.55
N ASN A 290 8.89 -0.18 16.04
CA ASN A 290 8.72 1.15 16.58
C ASN A 290 9.66 1.45 17.75
N LYS A 291 9.91 0.46 18.63
CA LYS A 291 10.89 0.60 19.73
C LYS A 291 12.29 0.80 19.17
N TYR A 292 12.72 -0.01 18.22
CA TYR A 292 14.02 0.12 17.56
C TYR A 292 14.19 1.50 16.91
N LEU A 293 13.18 1.96 16.16
CA LEU A 293 13.22 3.28 15.52
C LEU A 293 13.27 4.43 16.53
N LEU A 294 12.65 4.30 17.69
CA LEU A 294 12.75 5.28 18.77
C LEU A 294 14.17 5.34 19.35
N GLU A 295 14.81 4.18 19.51
CA GLU A 295 16.19 4.09 20.00
C GLU A 295 17.21 4.63 18.99
N HIS A 296 16.89 4.65 17.70
CA HIS A 296 17.74 5.12 16.59
C HIS A 296 17.16 6.38 15.92
N ARG A 297 16.38 7.17 16.64
CA ARG A 297 15.67 8.35 16.08
C ARG A 297 16.60 9.37 15.44
N ASP A 298 17.80 9.52 15.97
CA ASP A 298 18.80 10.49 15.48
C ASP A 298 19.40 10.05 14.12
N GLU A 299 19.19 8.80 13.70
CA GLU A 299 19.60 8.25 12.42
C GLU A 299 18.50 8.38 11.34
N ILE A 300 17.28 8.81 11.72
CA ILE A 300 16.16 8.97 10.80
C ILE A 300 16.21 10.37 10.19
N PRO A 301 16.41 10.48 8.85
CA PRO A 301 16.39 11.78 8.20
C PRO A 301 15.01 12.43 8.27
N ASN A 302 14.99 13.75 8.38
CA ASN A 302 13.74 14.50 8.33
C ASN A 302 13.39 14.84 6.87
N TRP A 303 12.62 14.00 6.21
CA TRP A 303 12.19 14.21 4.83
C TRP A 303 11.01 15.18 4.69
N LEU A 304 10.50 15.71 5.81
CA LEU A 304 9.27 16.51 5.85
C LEU A 304 9.52 17.98 6.15
N VAL A 305 10.79 18.36 6.35
CA VAL A 305 11.21 19.73 6.62
C VAL A 305 12.32 20.16 5.69
#